data_b1fa25027cf331c1dcf4a450aa7e8c2b
#
_entry.id   b1fa25027cf331c1dcf4a450aa7e8c2b
#
_cell.length_a   1.000
_cell.length_b   1.000
_cell.length_c   1.000
_cell.angle_alpha   90.00
_cell.angle_beta   90.00
_cell.angle_gamma   90.00
#
_symmetry.space_group_name_H-M   'P 1'
#
loop_
_entity.id
_entity.type
_entity.pdbx_description
1 polymer ?
#
loop_
_entity_poly.entity_id
_entity_poly.type
_entity_poly.pdbx_seq_one_letter_code
_entity_poly.pdbx_strand_id
1 'polypeptide(L)'
;MFDKLKNAEIKFEEINQKLMDPDIISDNEQYKNLMKEYKTLSPLIEKYREYVKAQNNFQEAKELLDNGGLDKDFKEVVQDEYDENKSKMEELTNEIRILLLPTDPNDEK
;
A
#
# COMPACT_ATOMS: atom_id res chain seq x y z
N MET A 1 12.83 -0.34 3.15
CA MET A 1 11.78 -0.04 2.16
C MET A 1 10.45 0.29 2.83
N PHE A 2 9.98 -0.55 3.75
CA PHE A 2 8.67 -0.34 4.37
C PHE A 2 8.60 0.83 5.35
N ASP A 3 9.71 1.20 5.93
CA ASP A 3 9.78 2.41 6.77
C ASP A 3 9.47 3.67 5.97
N LYS A 4 9.98 3.73 4.74
CA LYS A 4 9.69 4.83 3.82
C LYS A 4 8.21 4.87 3.45
N LEU A 5 7.60 3.70 3.31
CA LEU A 5 6.18 3.60 2.98
C LEU A 5 5.29 4.05 4.12
N LYS A 6 5.66 3.74 5.36
CA LYS A 6 4.95 4.24 6.54
C LYS A 6 4.99 5.75 6.59
N ASN A 7 6.16 6.33 6.36
CA ASN A 7 6.33 7.77 6.35
C ASN A 7 5.55 8.42 5.21
N ALA A 8 5.56 7.77 4.05
CA ALA A 8 4.77 8.24 2.91
C ALA A 8 3.28 8.22 3.20
N GLU A 9 2.81 7.20 3.92
CA GLU A 9 1.39 7.11 4.30
C GLU A 9 1.01 8.22 5.26
N ILE A 10 1.86 8.51 6.24
CA ILE A 10 1.63 9.61 7.17
C ILE A 10 1.54 10.93 6.41
N LYS A 11 2.48 11.16 5.49
CA LYS A 11 2.48 12.36 4.66
C LYS A 11 1.22 12.44 3.80
N PHE A 12 0.80 11.33 3.23
CA PHE A 12 -0.40 11.26 2.41
C PHE A 12 -1.64 11.67 3.20
N GLU A 13 -1.75 11.18 4.44
CA GLU A 13 -2.87 11.56 5.33
C GLU A 13 -2.83 13.04 5.67
N GLU A 14 -1.64 13.59 5.92
CA GLU A 14 -1.48 15.02 6.16
C GLU A 14 -1.93 15.86 4.96
N ILE A 15 -1.59 15.41 3.76
CA ILE A 15 -2.00 16.07 2.52
C ILE A 15 -3.52 16.04 2.40
N ASN A 16 -4.14 14.89 2.67
CA ASN A 16 -5.59 14.76 2.64
C ASN A 16 -6.27 15.75 3.57
N GLN A 17 -5.75 15.90 4.78
CA GLN A 17 -6.32 16.84 5.74
C GLN A 17 -6.15 18.28 5.30
N LYS A 18 -4.98 18.61 4.75
CA LYS A 18 -4.73 19.96 4.24
C LYS A 18 -5.64 20.31 3.07
N LEU A 19 -5.94 19.32 2.23
CA LEU A 19 -6.84 19.53 1.09
C LEU A 19 -8.27 19.83 1.50
N MET A 20 -8.63 19.55 2.75
CA MET A 20 -9.93 19.88 3.32
C MET A 20 -9.97 21.24 4.00
N ASP A 21 -8.80 21.84 4.19
CA ASP A 21 -8.69 23.15 4.87
C ASP A 21 -9.13 24.27 3.93
N PRO A 22 -10.16 25.07 4.32
CA PRO A 22 -10.62 26.19 3.47
C PRO A 22 -9.53 27.20 3.13
N ASP A 23 -8.61 27.43 4.05
CA ASP A 23 -7.50 28.37 3.83
C ASP A 23 -6.59 27.88 2.71
N ILE A 24 -6.39 26.57 2.63
CA ILE A 24 -5.56 25.97 1.57
C ILE A 24 -6.33 25.93 0.26
N ILE A 25 -7.62 25.59 0.31
CA ILE A 25 -8.47 25.55 -0.87
C ILE A 25 -8.52 26.91 -1.54
N SER A 26 -8.54 27.98 -0.77
CA SER A 26 -8.58 29.34 -1.31
C SER A 26 -7.22 29.83 -1.82
N ASP A 27 -6.14 29.13 -1.50
CA ASP A 27 -4.80 29.42 -2.03
C ASP A 27 -4.50 28.48 -3.20
N ASN A 28 -4.73 28.98 -4.41
CA ASN A 28 -4.61 28.17 -5.63
C ASN A 28 -3.26 27.49 -5.78
N GLU A 29 -2.19 28.18 -5.41
CA GLU A 29 -0.84 27.64 -5.55
C GLU A 29 -0.59 26.48 -4.60
N GLN A 30 -0.93 26.65 -3.33
CA GLN A 30 -0.79 25.59 -2.34
C GLN A 30 -1.66 24.38 -2.68
N TYR A 31 -2.90 24.65 -3.04
CA TYR A 31 -3.84 23.59 -3.40
C TYR A 31 -3.31 22.77 -4.59
N LYS A 32 -2.82 23.46 -5.61
CA LYS A 32 -2.28 22.84 -6.81
C LYS A 32 -1.07 21.95 -6.47
N ASN A 33 -0.17 22.46 -5.64
CA ASN A 33 1.04 21.73 -5.24
C ASN A 33 0.68 20.47 -4.43
N LEU A 34 -0.28 20.61 -3.51
CA LEU A 34 -0.73 19.47 -2.71
C LEU A 34 -1.42 18.41 -3.55
N MET A 35 -2.19 18.84 -4.55
CA MET A 35 -2.84 17.90 -5.47
C MET A 35 -1.83 17.14 -6.30
N LYS A 36 -0.73 17.78 -6.69
CA LYS A 36 0.35 17.10 -7.40
C LYS A 36 0.99 16.03 -6.53
N GLU A 37 1.28 16.36 -5.27
CA GLU A 37 1.83 15.39 -4.32
C GLU A 37 0.86 14.25 -4.07
N TYR A 38 -0.42 14.56 -3.93
CA TYR A 38 -1.47 13.58 -3.74
C TYR A 38 -1.47 12.57 -4.88
N LYS A 39 -1.47 13.07 -6.12
CA LYS A 39 -1.49 12.22 -7.31
C LYS A 39 -0.24 11.35 -7.43
N THR A 40 0.91 11.91 -7.02
CA THR A 40 2.17 11.17 -7.05
C THR A 40 2.19 10.04 -6.02
N LEU A 41 1.70 10.32 -4.81
CA LEU A 41 1.72 9.34 -3.73
C LEU A 41 0.59 8.31 -3.79
N SER A 42 -0.54 8.69 -4.39
CA SER A 42 -1.74 7.85 -4.38
C SER A 42 -1.50 6.42 -4.87
N PRO A 43 -0.86 6.18 -6.04
CA PRO A 43 -0.63 4.81 -6.49
C PRO A 43 0.25 4.01 -5.52
N LEU A 44 1.25 4.66 -4.95
CA LEU A 44 2.15 4.02 -3.99
C LEU A 44 1.42 3.62 -2.72
N ILE A 45 0.59 4.53 -2.20
CA ILE A 45 -0.16 4.28 -0.97
C ILE A 45 -1.21 3.18 -1.18
N GLU A 46 -1.87 3.18 -2.33
CA GLU A 46 -2.83 2.13 -2.66
C GLU A 46 -2.17 0.75 -2.64
N LYS A 47 -1.01 0.63 -3.27
CA LYS A 47 -0.27 -0.64 -3.31
C LYS A 47 0.22 -1.03 -1.92
N TYR A 48 0.67 -0.07 -1.14
CA TYR A 48 1.11 -0.33 0.22
C TYR A 48 -0.04 -0.85 1.09
N ARG A 49 -1.21 -0.24 0.99
CA ARG A 49 -2.39 -0.68 1.75
C ARG A 49 -2.84 -2.08 1.35
N GLU A 50 -2.77 -2.40 0.06
CA GLU A 50 -3.04 -3.74 -0.42
C GLU A 50 -2.03 -4.75 0.15
N TYR A 51 -0.77 -4.34 0.22
CA TYR A 51 0.29 -5.18 0.79
C TYR A 51 0.02 -5.46 2.27
N VAL A 52 -0.33 -4.44 3.04
CA VAL A 52 -0.61 -4.61 4.48
C VAL A 52 -1.79 -5.55 4.68
N LYS A 53 -2.82 -5.43 3.86
CA LYS A 53 -3.98 -6.30 3.92
C LYS A 53 -3.59 -7.74 3.61
N ALA A 54 -2.81 -7.96 2.55
CA ALA A 54 -2.34 -9.29 2.18
C ALA A 54 -1.45 -9.88 3.28
N GLN A 55 -0.60 -9.05 3.88
CA GLN A 55 0.27 -9.46 4.98
C GLN A 55 -0.54 -9.93 6.19
N ASN A 56 -1.57 -9.18 6.55
CA ASN A 56 -2.44 -9.55 7.67
C ASN A 56 -3.17 -10.85 7.40
N ASN A 57 -3.70 -11.02 6.19
CA ASN A 57 -4.39 -12.25 5.79
C ASN A 57 -3.45 -13.44 5.77
N PHE A 58 -2.23 -13.22 5.28
CA PHE A 58 -1.19 -14.24 5.26
C PHE A 58 -0.86 -14.70 6.69
N GLN A 59 -0.69 -13.73 7.58
CA GLN A 59 -0.32 -14.01 8.98
C GLN A 59 -1.42 -14.80 9.68
N GLU A 60 -2.69 -14.44 9.46
CA GLU A 60 -3.82 -15.17 10.01
C GLU A 60 -3.87 -16.62 9.53
N ALA A 61 -3.68 -16.81 8.21
CA ALA A 61 -3.66 -18.15 7.62
C ALA A 61 -2.51 -18.97 8.19
N LYS A 62 -1.34 -18.34 8.33
CA LYS A 62 -0.16 -19.00 8.90
C LYS A 62 -0.42 -19.47 10.34
N GLU A 63 -1.00 -18.62 11.16
CA GLU A 63 -1.33 -18.94 12.55
C GLU A 63 -2.32 -20.09 12.63
N LEU A 64 -3.33 -20.09 11.77
CA LEU A 64 -4.31 -21.19 11.74
C LEU A 64 -3.66 -22.50 11.36
N LEU A 65 -2.74 -22.48 10.40
CA LEU A 65 -2.03 -23.70 9.97
C LEU A 65 -1.06 -24.18 11.06
N ASP A 66 -0.37 -23.27 11.73
CA ASP A 66 0.57 -23.60 12.79
C ASP A 66 -0.11 -24.18 14.02
N ASN A 67 -1.30 -23.68 14.36
CA ASN A 67 -2.05 -24.16 15.51
C ASN A 67 -2.62 -25.56 15.29
N GLY A 68 -2.85 -25.94 14.03
CA GLY A 68 -3.39 -27.25 13.72
C GLY A 68 -4.83 -27.44 14.12
N GLY A 69 -5.27 -28.69 14.16
CA GLY A 69 -6.65 -29.03 14.57
C GLY A 69 -7.71 -28.63 13.57
N LEU A 70 -7.31 -28.27 12.35
CA LEU A 70 -8.26 -27.89 11.31
C LEU A 70 -8.83 -29.10 10.61
N ASP A 71 -10.12 -29.00 10.30
CA ASP A 71 -10.81 -29.92 9.43
C ASP A 71 -10.12 -29.95 8.07
N LYS A 72 -10.14 -31.09 7.39
CA LYS A 72 -9.46 -31.27 6.11
C LYS A 72 -9.90 -30.22 5.08
N ASP A 73 -11.22 -30.03 4.94
CA ASP A 73 -11.76 -29.07 3.98
C ASP A 73 -11.40 -27.64 4.34
N PHE A 74 -11.48 -27.32 5.62
CA PHE A 74 -11.11 -25.99 6.12
C PHE A 74 -9.62 -25.74 5.95
N LYS A 75 -8.80 -26.77 6.19
CA LYS A 75 -7.35 -26.67 6.01
C LYS A 75 -6.98 -26.33 4.58
N GLU A 76 -7.67 -26.92 3.61
CA GLU A 76 -7.45 -26.62 2.20
C GLU A 76 -7.74 -25.15 1.89
N VAL A 77 -8.84 -24.62 2.41
CA VAL A 77 -9.21 -23.22 2.23
C VAL A 77 -8.13 -22.31 2.82
N VAL A 78 -7.69 -22.61 4.04
CA VAL A 78 -6.66 -21.81 4.72
C VAL A 78 -5.32 -21.90 3.98
N GLN A 79 -4.98 -23.08 3.47
CA GLN A 79 -3.75 -23.25 2.71
C GLN A 79 -3.80 -22.43 1.41
N ASP A 80 -4.94 -22.40 0.74
CA ASP A 80 -5.12 -21.58 -0.46
C ASP A 80 -4.96 -20.09 -0.14
N GLU A 81 -5.54 -19.64 0.96
CA GLU A 81 -5.38 -18.25 1.40
C GLU A 81 -3.93 -17.91 1.71
N TYR A 82 -3.24 -18.83 2.36
CA TYR A 82 -1.83 -18.67 2.66
C TYR A 82 -1.02 -18.48 1.37
N ASP A 83 -1.22 -19.38 0.42
CA ASP A 83 -0.48 -19.35 -0.85
C ASP A 83 -0.83 -18.12 -1.69
N GLU A 84 -2.11 -17.77 -1.77
CA GLU A 84 -2.59 -16.60 -2.51
C GLU A 84 -2.01 -15.30 -1.96
N ASN A 85 -2.09 -15.14 -0.65
CA ASN A 85 -1.60 -13.91 -0.02
C ASN A 85 -0.08 -13.81 -0.08
N LYS A 86 0.61 -14.94 0.00
CA LYS A 86 2.06 -14.98 -0.18
C LYS A 86 2.46 -14.47 -1.57
N SER A 87 1.79 -14.97 -2.61
CA SER A 87 2.02 -14.52 -3.98
C SER A 87 1.70 -13.04 -4.15
N LYS A 88 0.60 -12.61 -3.56
CA LYS A 88 0.17 -11.22 -3.60
C LYS A 88 1.20 -10.29 -2.98
N MET A 89 1.75 -10.69 -1.82
CA MET A 89 2.80 -9.91 -1.16
C MET A 89 4.04 -9.77 -2.05
N GLU A 90 4.42 -10.84 -2.72
CA GLU A 90 5.57 -10.81 -3.62
C GLU A 90 5.33 -9.89 -4.81
N GLU A 91 4.16 -10.00 -5.43
CA GLU A 91 3.79 -9.13 -6.55
C GLU A 91 3.74 -7.68 -6.14
N LEU A 92 3.10 -7.39 -5.00
CA LEU A 92 2.97 -6.03 -4.50
C LEU A 92 4.33 -5.44 -4.12
N THR A 93 5.22 -6.26 -3.56
CA THR A 93 6.58 -5.83 -3.24
C THR A 93 7.30 -5.37 -4.51
N ASN A 94 7.17 -6.12 -5.59
CA ASN A 94 7.78 -5.76 -6.86
C ASN A 94 7.18 -4.50 -7.45
N GLU A 95 5.85 -4.37 -7.41
CA GLU A 95 5.16 -3.18 -7.91
C GLU A 95 5.54 -1.94 -7.12
N ILE A 96 5.62 -2.06 -5.79
CA ILE A 96 6.03 -0.95 -4.93
C ILE A 96 7.47 -0.57 -5.21
N ARG A 97 8.33 -1.55 -5.40
CA ARG A 97 9.75 -1.29 -5.72
C ARG A 97 9.86 -0.48 -7.00
N ILE A 98 9.08 -0.83 -8.01
CA ILE A 98 9.07 -0.09 -9.29
C ILE A 98 8.59 1.34 -9.07
N LEU A 99 7.55 1.53 -8.28
CA LEU A 99 7.01 2.87 -8.00
C LEU A 99 8.00 3.74 -7.23
N LEU A 100 8.91 3.12 -6.47
CA LEU A 100 9.92 3.84 -5.71
C LEU A 100 11.17 4.17 -6.51
N LEU A 101 11.30 3.65 -7.72
CA LEU A 101 12.45 3.95 -8.56
C LEU A 101 12.45 5.42 -8.97
N PRO A 102 13.63 6.06 -9.01
CA PRO A 102 13.72 7.45 -9.46
C PRO A 102 13.21 7.58 -10.90
N THR A 103 12.47 8.64 -11.15
CA THR A 103 12.01 8.95 -12.50
C THR A 103 13.17 9.52 -13.29
N ASP A 104 13.43 8.95 -14.47
CA ASP A 104 14.45 9.46 -15.36
C ASP A 104 13.91 10.72 -16.05
N PRO A 105 14.59 11.88 -15.90
CA PRO A 105 14.13 13.10 -16.56
C PRO A 105 13.96 12.98 -18.06
N ASN A 106 14.72 12.07 -18.68
CA ASN A 106 14.65 11.86 -20.13
C ASN A 106 13.42 11.05 -20.55
N ASP A 107 12.77 10.37 -19.62
CA ASP A 107 11.58 9.58 -19.91
C ASP A 107 10.31 10.43 -19.99
N GLU A 108 10.40 11.66 -19.61
CA GLU A 108 9.27 12.57 -19.70
C GLU A 108 9.12 13.08 -21.12
N LYS A 109 8.02 12.76 -21.72
CA LYS A 109 7.73 13.17 -23.08
C LYS A 109 6.34 13.67 -23.23
#